data_e96d849cf060d596d25245251ca02818
#
_entry.id   e96d849cf060d596d25245251ca02818
#
_cell.length_a   1.000
_cell.length_b   1.000
_cell.length_c   1.000
_cell.angle_alpha   90.00
_cell.angle_beta   90.00
_cell.angle_gamma   90.00
#
_symmetry.space_group_name_H-M   'P 1'
#
loop_
_entity.id
_entity.type
_entity.pdbx_description
1 polymer ?
#
loop_
_entity_poly.entity_id
_entity_poly.type
_entity_poly.pdbx_seq_one_letter_code
_entity_poly.pdbx_strand_id
1 'polypeptide(L)'
;MKAIGTGSTVSRRQFLASTGAALAAPLIIPASALGADGHVAPSERVVMAAVGYGGQGPWDTDELMKDPVCQMVAACDVDKGHLTHATKVINAHYDNEDCKGYHDYREVMARSDIDAVMLAVPDHWHALISTEAANHGKDIYGEKPLARTIAEQQAIVRAVQKNNRIWQTGSWQRSVDNFWYACEIVRNGLIGNVTHVEVGLPGGQHSGHPGFGGLPDENNCTPPPAALDYEFWVGPSELVPYVKCRVHGDWRWNYNTGGGQLMDWIGHHCDIAHWGLGFDNTGPSEVEVEHVEFPPPHAIWNTAPKYKVSAKYLSSVTGYPNDVQMTIAGTGPESYPDIKMGCKWIGSEGWVWVDRGGFESSDPRWKNQKRLPEELRKVKLYESTNHWRNFLQCVKSRKPTITPVETAHHSALPGHLALISMFTGRKLRWDVKSEQILDDPDAAMLMTRPYRAPWRLA
;
A
#
# COMPACT_ATOMS: atom_id res chain seq x y z
N MET A 1 -4.04 29.09 79.58
CA MET A 1 -3.70 30.08 78.52
C MET A 1 -2.55 29.55 77.67
N LYS A 2 -2.80 29.10 76.50
CA LYS A 2 -1.75 28.66 75.54
C LYS A 2 -1.64 29.76 74.51
N ALA A 3 -0.42 30.24 74.27
CA ALA A 3 -0.09 31.24 73.28
C ALA A 3 -0.29 30.75 71.83
N ILE A 4 -0.96 31.56 71.06
CA ILE A 4 -1.18 31.33 69.60
C ILE A 4 0.09 31.77 68.83
N GLY A 5 0.72 30.86 68.08
CA GLY A 5 1.91 31.14 67.32
C GLY A 5 1.60 32.10 66.18
N THR A 6 2.43 33.13 66.06
CA THR A 6 2.38 34.14 64.98
C THR A 6 2.83 33.54 63.66
N GLY A 7 1.93 33.42 62.71
CA GLY A 7 2.24 33.08 61.30
C GLY A 7 3.15 34.14 60.68
N SER A 8 4.28 33.74 60.15
CA SER A 8 5.20 34.61 59.43
C SER A 8 4.57 35.02 58.08
N THR A 9 4.17 36.28 57.95
CA THR A 9 3.72 36.87 56.70
C THR A 9 4.93 37.12 55.78
N VAL A 10 5.00 36.42 54.65
CA VAL A 10 5.99 36.70 53.63
C VAL A 10 5.74 38.10 53.06
N SER A 11 6.74 38.99 53.18
CA SER A 11 6.62 40.36 52.69
C SER A 11 6.56 40.39 51.14
N ARG A 12 5.86 41.39 50.56
CA ARG A 12 5.81 41.62 49.11
C ARG A 12 7.19 41.62 48.47
N ARG A 13 8.21 42.12 49.19
CA ARG A 13 9.61 42.17 48.70
C ARG A 13 10.25 40.79 48.67
N GLN A 14 9.95 39.92 49.61
CA GLN A 14 10.41 38.53 49.64
C GLN A 14 9.69 37.67 48.57
N PHE A 15 8.40 37.93 48.31
CA PHE A 15 7.66 37.28 47.24
C PHE A 15 8.20 37.69 45.86
N LEU A 16 8.46 38.98 45.62
CA LEU A 16 9.04 39.46 44.36
C LEU A 16 10.49 39.02 44.17
N ALA A 17 11.26 38.88 45.25
CA ALA A 17 12.63 38.35 45.15
C ALA A 17 12.65 36.84 44.85
N SER A 18 11.71 36.06 45.39
CA SER A 18 11.59 34.62 45.10
C SER A 18 11.03 34.35 43.70
N THR A 19 10.10 35.17 43.20
CA THR A 19 9.60 35.09 41.82
C THR A 19 10.65 35.56 40.79
N GLY A 20 11.44 36.61 41.10
CA GLY A 20 12.55 37.05 40.26
C GLY A 20 13.68 36.03 40.12
N ALA A 21 13.98 35.30 41.20
CA ALA A 21 14.98 34.23 41.19
C ALA A 21 14.51 32.99 40.40
N ALA A 22 13.21 32.68 40.39
CA ALA A 22 12.62 31.58 39.63
C ALA A 22 12.59 31.89 38.10
N LEU A 23 12.51 33.17 37.72
CA LEU A 23 12.57 33.62 36.30
C LEU A 23 14.00 33.76 35.77
N ALA A 24 15.02 33.73 36.64
CA ALA A 24 16.43 33.83 36.27
C ALA A 24 17.14 32.48 36.27
N ALA A 25 16.45 31.37 36.53
CA ALA A 25 17.01 30.04 36.38
C ALA A 25 17.24 29.76 34.87
N PRO A 26 18.46 29.41 34.46
CA PRO A 26 18.68 29.07 33.06
C PRO A 26 17.79 27.85 32.72
N LEU A 27 16.95 28.01 31.70
CA LEU A 27 16.22 26.90 31.08
C LEU A 27 17.27 25.99 30.42
N ILE A 28 17.66 24.92 31.09
CA ILE A 28 18.51 23.90 30.50
C ILE A 28 17.63 23.09 29.54
N ILE A 29 17.71 23.42 28.26
CA ILE A 29 17.08 22.63 27.21
C ILE A 29 18.01 21.44 26.91
N PRO A 30 17.57 20.18 27.06
CA PRO A 30 18.40 19.03 26.72
C PRO A 30 18.91 19.11 25.28
N ALA A 31 20.12 18.66 25.02
CA ALA A 31 20.72 18.61 23.67
C ALA A 31 19.81 17.84 22.67
N SER A 32 19.16 16.79 23.14
CA SER A 32 18.18 16.01 22.37
C SER A 32 16.97 16.83 21.91
N ALA A 33 16.50 17.81 22.71
CA ALA A 33 15.41 18.68 22.34
C ALA A 33 15.82 19.76 21.29
N LEU A 34 17.11 20.00 21.17
CA LEU A 34 17.69 20.93 20.18
C LEU A 34 18.19 20.21 18.92
N GLY A 35 18.06 18.89 18.84
CA GLY A 35 18.59 18.12 17.72
C GLY A 35 20.12 18.06 17.69
N ALA A 36 20.79 18.26 18.84
CA ALA A 36 22.23 18.12 18.97
C ALA A 36 22.64 16.69 19.26
N ASP A 37 23.94 16.37 19.14
CA ASP A 37 24.53 15.06 19.44
C ASP A 37 23.92 13.89 18.65
N GLY A 38 23.50 14.16 17.39
CA GLY A 38 22.92 13.12 16.50
C GLY A 38 21.43 12.80 16.74
N HIS A 39 20.78 13.51 17.66
CA HIS A 39 19.33 13.38 17.87
C HIS A 39 18.53 14.24 16.90
N VAL A 40 17.35 13.74 16.47
CA VAL A 40 16.37 14.53 15.72
C VAL A 40 15.53 15.33 16.72
N ALA A 41 15.45 16.65 16.57
CA ALA A 41 14.61 17.50 17.42
C ALA A 41 13.13 17.05 17.31
N PRO A 42 12.34 17.12 18.39
CA PRO A 42 10.91 16.74 18.35
C PRO A 42 10.11 17.44 17.24
N SER A 43 10.40 18.73 16.98
CA SER A 43 9.77 19.50 15.89
C SER A 43 10.14 19.05 14.48
N GLU A 44 11.19 18.24 14.35
CA GLU A 44 11.68 17.70 13.07
C GLU A 44 11.21 16.26 12.82
N ARG A 45 10.53 15.66 13.79
CA ARG A 45 10.00 14.30 13.65
C ARG A 45 8.68 14.31 12.90
N VAL A 46 8.40 13.21 12.22
CA VAL A 46 7.09 12.88 11.65
C VAL A 46 6.38 11.99 12.66
N VAL A 47 5.32 12.52 13.27
CA VAL A 47 4.52 11.79 14.25
C VAL A 47 3.54 10.89 13.53
N MET A 48 3.58 9.59 13.79
CA MET A 48 2.86 8.59 13.03
C MET A 48 1.98 7.67 13.88
N ALA A 49 1.01 7.05 13.21
CA ALA A 49 0.24 5.92 13.74
C ALA A 49 0.29 4.72 12.79
N ALA A 50 0.33 3.52 13.36
CA ALA A 50 0.19 2.26 12.63
C ALA A 50 -1.28 1.82 12.67
N VAL A 51 -1.92 1.62 11.52
CA VAL A 51 -3.29 1.13 11.39
C VAL A 51 -3.30 -0.20 10.63
N GLY A 52 -3.67 -1.27 11.33
CA GLY A 52 -3.52 -2.65 10.88
C GLY A 52 -2.14 -3.22 11.25
N TYR A 53 -2.13 -4.17 12.19
CA TYR A 53 -0.89 -4.78 12.69
C TYR A 53 -0.92 -6.31 12.55
N GLY A 54 -1.49 -6.78 11.42
CA GLY A 54 -1.56 -8.19 11.05
C GLY A 54 -0.27 -8.70 10.40
N GLY A 55 -0.33 -9.12 9.13
CA GLY A 55 0.81 -9.70 8.43
C GLY A 55 1.89 -8.70 8.04
N GLN A 56 1.52 -7.66 7.27
CA GLN A 56 2.45 -6.67 6.70
C GLN A 56 2.76 -5.53 7.66
N GLY A 57 1.78 -5.08 8.45
CA GLY A 57 1.91 -3.92 9.33
C GLY A 57 3.09 -3.95 10.29
N PRO A 58 3.43 -5.09 10.94
CA PRO A 58 4.63 -5.19 11.77
C PRO A 58 5.92 -4.85 11.03
N TRP A 59 6.08 -5.34 9.81
CA TRP A 59 7.28 -5.08 9.00
C TRP A 59 7.39 -3.61 8.58
N ASP A 60 6.31 -3.02 8.07
CA ASP A 60 6.31 -1.61 7.68
C ASP A 60 6.55 -0.67 8.87
N THR A 61 5.95 -1.00 10.02
CA THR A 61 6.17 -0.24 11.26
C THR A 61 7.63 -0.30 11.70
N ASP A 62 8.24 -1.49 11.69
CA ASP A 62 9.65 -1.67 12.06
C ASP A 62 10.57 -0.90 11.11
N GLU A 63 10.35 -1.01 9.78
CA GLU A 63 11.15 -0.29 8.79
C GLU A 63 11.03 1.24 8.93
N LEU A 64 9.83 1.77 9.20
CA LEU A 64 9.63 3.20 9.44
C LEU A 64 10.34 3.66 10.71
N MET A 65 10.25 2.90 11.81
CA MET A 65 10.88 3.24 13.09
C MET A 65 12.41 3.21 13.06
N LYS A 66 13.04 2.52 12.11
CA LYS A 66 14.51 2.56 11.92
C LYS A 66 15.03 3.95 11.54
N ASP A 67 14.18 4.81 11.01
CA ASP A 67 14.57 6.20 10.72
C ASP A 67 14.24 7.08 11.93
N PRO A 68 15.23 7.80 12.52
CA PRO A 68 15.03 8.62 13.71
C PRO A 68 14.08 9.81 13.50
N VAL A 69 13.71 10.11 12.25
CA VAL A 69 12.66 11.09 11.93
C VAL A 69 11.27 10.55 12.26
N CYS A 70 11.04 9.26 12.23
CA CYS A 70 9.78 8.64 12.60
C CYS A 70 9.55 8.66 14.12
N GLN A 71 8.35 9.05 14.54
CA GLN A 71 7.88 8.93 15.93
C GLN A 71 6.51 8.27 15.94
N MET A 72 6.47 6.95 16.11
CA MET A 72 5.21 6.21 16.20
C MET A 72 4.58 6.39 17.60
N VAL A 73 3.36 6.93 17.67
CA VAL A 73 2.69 7.28 18.95
C VAL A 73 1.33 6.61 19.13
N ALA A 74 0.88 5.87 18.14
CA ALA A 74 -0.40 5.16 18.20
C ALA A 74 -0.37 3.88 17.35
N ALA A 75 -1.17 2.91 17.76
CA ALA A 75 -1.48 1.72 16.99
C ALA A 75 -3.00 1.49 16.97
N CYS A 76 -3.53 0.97 15.88
CA CYS A 76 -4.95 0.65 15.75
C CYS A 76 -5.14 -0.72 15.10
N ASP A 77 -5.91 -1.58 15.75
CA ASP A 77 -6.33 -2.87 15.19
C ASP A 77 -7.63 -3.33 15.88
N VAL A 78 -8.49 -4.02 15.15
CA VAL A 78 -9.73 -4.62 15.64
C VAL A 78 -9.52 -5.99 16.28
N ASP A 79 -8.33 -6.57 16.17
CA ASP A 79 -7.87 -7.74 16.90
C ASP A 79 -7.05 -7.31 18.11
N LYS A 80 -7.52 -7.65 19.31
CA LYS A 80 -6.87 -7.28 20.58
C LYS A 80 -5.47 -7.85 20.71
N GLY A 81 -5.20 -9.01 20.11
CA GLY A 81 -3.87 -9.62 20.11
C GLY A 81 -2.88 -8.80 19.28
N HIS A 82 -3.28 -8.42 18.06
CA HIS A 82 -2.50 -7.54 17.19
C HIS A 82 -2.25 -6.18 17.83
N LEU A 83 -3.29 -5.57 18.39
CA LEU A 83 -3.20 -4.26 19.04
C LEU A 83 -2.23 -4.29 20.25
N THR A 84 -2.36 -5.31 21.11
CA THR A 84 -1.46 -5.47 22.28
C THR A 84 -0.02 -5.70 21.84
N HIS A 85 0.19 -6.47 20.77
CA HIS A 85 1.52 -6.70 20.22
C HIS A 85 2.11 -5.41 19.64
N ALA A 86 1.33 -4.66 18.87
CA ALA A 86 1.74 -3.38 18.29
C ALA A 86 2.22 -2.38 19.33
N THR A 87 1.40 -2.12 20.35
CA THR A 87 1.73 -1.17 21.42
C THR A 87 2.99 -1.59 22.19
N LYS A 88 3.12 -2.89 22.47
CA LYS A 88 4.30 -3.43 23.14
C LYS A 88 5.59 -3.24 22.32
N VAL A 89 5.56 -3.54 21.02
CA VAL A 89 6.73 -3.42 20.14
C VAL A 89 7.14 -1.95 19.99
N ILE A 90 6.17 -1.06 19.75
CA ILE A 90 6.44 0.37 19.58
C ILE A 90 7.00 0.98 20.86
N ASN A 91 6.39 0.71 22.03
CA ASN A 91 6.87 1.19 23.31
C ASN A 91 8.28 0.68 23.63
N ALA A 92 8.56 -0.60 23.35
CA ALA A 92 9.88 -1.18 23.54
C ALA A 92 10.94 -0.52 22.63
N HIS A 93 10.59 -0.15 21.39
CA HIS A 93 11.51 0.53 20.48
C HIS A 93 11.94 1.91 21.01
N TYR A 94 11.02 2.67 21.61
CA TYR A 94 11.29 4.02 22.12
C TYR A 94 11.65 4.05 23.62
N ASP A 95 11.68 2.90 24.29
CA ASP A 95 11.91 2.77 25.74
C ASP A 95 10.99 3.67 26.57
N ASN A 96 9.68 3.64 26.25
CA ASN A 96 8.64 4.41 26.92
C ASN A 96 7.27 3.70 26.85
N GLU A 97 6.19 4.38 27.33
CA GLU A 97 4.81 3.91 27.33
C GLU A 97 3.87 4.90 26.60
N ASP A 98 4.38 5.65 25.63
CA ASP A 98 3.67 6.75 24.98
C ASP A 98 2.75 6.28 23.87
N CYS A 99 3.02 5.13 23.23
CA CYS A 99 2.16 4.58 22.22
C CYS A 99 0.82 4.15 22.79
N LYS A 100 -0.26 4.73 22.27
CA LYS A 100 -1.64 4.40 22.68
C LYS A 100 -2.29 3.45 21.67
N GLY A 101 -3.00 2.44 22.19
CA GLY A 101 -3.78 1.49 21.39
C GLY A 101 -5.21 1.99 21.17
N TYR A 102 -5.69 1.86 19.92
CA TYR A 102 -7.04 2.23 19.49
C TYR A 102 -7.73 1.06 18.82
N HIS A 103 -9.01 0.89 19.10
CA HIS A 103 -9.84 -0.10 18.41
C HIS A 103 -10.44 0.48 17.11
N ASP A 104 -10.84 1.74 17.16
CA ASP A 104 -11.47 2.46 16.06
C ASP A 104 -10.47 3.43 15.40
N TYR A 105 -10.21 3.24 14.11
CA TYR A 105 -9.30 4.10 13.35
C TYR A 105 -9.70 5.57 13.34
N ARG A 106 -11.01 5.87 13.47
CA ARG A 106 -11.52 7.25 13.49
C ARG A 106 -10.99 8.06 14.66
N GLU A 107 -10.75 7.40 15.80
CA GLU A 107 -10.10 8.03 16.96
C GLU A 107 -8.66 8.45 16.65
N VAL A 108 -7.93 7.61 15.87
CA VAL A 108 -6.58 7.94 15.41
C VAL A 108 -6.60 9.12 14.44
N MET A 109 -7.53 9.12 13.46
CA MET A 109 -7.63 10.20 12.47
C MET A 109 -7.99 11.54 13.12
N ALA A 110 -8.78 11.53 14.19
CA ALA A 110 -9.16 12.74 14.92
C ALA A 110 -8.01 13.39 15.73
N ARG A 111 -6.89 12.68 15.96
CA ARG A 111 -5.73 13.21 16.70
C ARG A 111 -4.98 14.25 15.87
N SER A 112 -4.92 15.50 16.36
CA SER A 112 -4.24 16.62 15.69
C SER A 112 -2.71 16.56 15.79
N ASP A 113 -2.17 15.76 16.70
CA ASP A 113 -0.73 15.59 16.91
C ASP A 113 -0.11 14.50 16.00
N ILE A 114 -0.91 13.78 15.20
CA ILE A 114 -0.44 12.81 14.23
C ILE A 114 -0.33 13.48 12.86
N ASP A 115 0.85 13.43 12.24
CA ASP A 115 1.14 13.97 10.92
C ASP A 115 0.82 12.99 9.79
N ALA A 116 1.12 11.70 10.02
CA ALA A 116 1.00 10.66 9.00
C ALA A 116 0.55 9.32 9.58
N VAL A 117 0.02 8.46 8.69
CA VAL A 117 -0.40 7.11 9.06
C VAL A 117 0.23 6.07 8.14
N MET A 118 0.58 4.92 8.70
CA MET A 118 0.88 3.70 7.97
C MET A 118 -0.38 2.82 7.97
N LEU A 119 -0.85 2.43 6.78
CA LEU A 119 -2.06 1.64 6.58
C LEU A 119 -1.71 0.28 5.99
N ALA A 120 -1.88 -0.78 6.78
CA ALA A 120 -1.68 -2.18 6.35
C ALA A 120 -2.88 -3.04 6.76
N VAL A 121 -4.05 -2.62 6.29
CA VAL A 121 -5.35 -3.27 6.52
C VAL A 121 -5.75 -4.13 5.31
N PRO A 122 -6.77 -5.01 5.40
CA PRO A 122 -7.30 -5.70 4.23
C PRO A 122 -7.87 -4.75 3.17
N ASP A 123 -7.80 -5.14 1.88
CA ASP A 123 -8.15 -4.30 0.72
C ASP A 123 -9.50 -3.59 0.84
N HIS A 124 -10.49 -4.27 1.42
CA HIS A 124 -11.85 -3.72 1.56
C HIS A 124 -11.98 -2.54 2.52
N TRP A 125 -10.94 -2.28 3.32
CA TRP A 125 -10.85 -1.14 4.22
C TRP A 125 -10.05 0.03 3.65
N HIS A 126 -9.22 -0.19 2.63
CA HIS A 126 -8.28 0.82 2.12
C HIS A 126 -8.97 2.15 1.81
N ALA A 127 -10.10 2.12 1.08
CA ALA A 127 -10.73 3.35 0.62
C ALA A 127 -11.30 4.20 1.78
N LEU A 128 -12.01 3.58 2.71
CA LEU A 128 -12.60 4.29 3.84
C LEU A 128 -11.54 4.94 4.72
N ILE A 129 -10.52 4.17 5.10
CA ILE A 129 -9.49 4.66 6.01
C ILE A 129 -8.61 5.71 5.32
N SER A 130 -8.23 5.49 4.06
CA SER A 130 -7.39 6.44 3.32
C SER A 130 -8.09 7.77 3.05
N THR A 131 -9.37 7.74 2.67
CA THR A 131 -10.13 8.98 2.45
C THR A 131 -10.35 9.75 3.74
N GLU A 132 -10.63 9.05 4.84
CA GLU A 132 -10.74 9.64 6.18
C GLU A 132 -9.42 10.26 6.63
N ALA A 133 -8.30 9.53 6.48
CA ALA A 133 -6.96 10.04 6.80
C ALA A 133 -6.63 11.31 6.01
N ALA A 134 -6.85 11.31 4.69
CA ALA A 134 -6.61 12.46 3.85
C ALA A 134 -7.49 13.66 4.25
N ASN A 135 -8.76 13.44 4.55
CA ASN A 135 -9.70 14.48 4.99
C ASN A 135 -9.33 15.08 6.35
N HIS A 136 -8.67 14.31 7.22
CA HIS A 136 -8.12 14.79 8.50
C HIS A 136 -6.69 15.32 8.39
N GLY A 137 -6.18 15.55 7.18
CA GLY A 137 -4.89 16.17 6.95
C GLY A 137 -3.69 15.26 7.18
N LYS A 138 -3.87 13.93 7.22
CA LYS A 138 -2.78 12.97 7.39
C LYS A 138 -2.11 12.66 6.06
N ASP A 139 -0.79 12.58 6.06
CA ASP A 139 -0.03 11.97 5.00
C ASP A 139 -0.08 10.43 5.16
N ILE A 140 0.07 9.68 4.06
CA ILE A 140 -0.30 8.27 4.09
C ILE A 140 0.79 7.40 3.43
N TYR A 141 1.32 6.44 4.19
CA TYR A 141 1.97 5.26 3.65
C TYR A 141 0.91 4.15 3.59
N GLY A 142 0.46 3.77 2.40
CA GLY A 142 -0.62 2.80 2.22
C GLY A 142 -0.18 1.55 1.50
N GLU A 143 -0.54 0.36 2.01
CA GLU A 143 -0.22 -0.89 1.36
C GLU A 143 -0.98 -1.07 0.03
N LYS A 144 -0.38 -1.87 -0.85
CA LYS A 144 -0.95 -2.30 -2.13
C LYS A 144 -1.96 -3.46 -1.93
N PRO A 145 -2.93 -3.67 -2.85
CA PRO A 145 -3.34 -2.77 -3.93
C PRO A 145 -4.01 -1.51 -3.39
N LEU A 146 -4.09 -0.44 -4.19
CA LEU A 146 -4.60 0.86 -3.69
C LEU A 146 -5.99 0.75 -3.06
N ALA A 147 -6.89 -0.03 -3.66
CA ALA A 147 -8.22 -0.33 -3.09
C ALA A 147 -8.84 -1.58 -3.71
N ARG A 148 -10.05 -1.93 -3.24
CA ARG A 148 -10.80 -3.13 -3.67
C ARG A 148 -11.53 -2.96 -5.00
N THR A 149 -11.83 -1.73 -5.44
CA THR A 149 -12.51 -1.42 -6.70
C THR A 149 -11.93 -0.17 -7.36
N ILE A 150 -12.22 0.02 -8.67
CA ILE A 150 -11.76 1.19 -9.42
C ILE A 150 -12.32 2.49 -8.82
N ALA A 151 -13.61 2.54 -8.51
CA ALA A 151 -14.24 3.72 -7.91
C ALA A 151 -13.65 4.08 -6.53
N GLU A 152 -13.27 3.07 -5.75
CA GLU A 152 -12.57 3.27 -4.48
C GLU A 152 -11.17 3.87 -4.68
N GLN A 153 -10.42 3.39 -5.68
CA GLN A 153 -9.12 3.97 -6.03
C GLN A 153 -9.26 5.44 -6.43
N GLN A 154 -10.20 5.74 -7.33
CA GLN A 154 -10.51 7.10 -7.75
C GLN A 154 -10.89 8.01 -6.58
N ALA A 155 -11.61 7.49 -5.59
CA ALA A 155 -11.97 8.24 -4.39
C ALA A 155 -10.74 8.57 -3.53
N ILE A 156 -9.82 7.61 -3.36
CA ILE A 156 -8.55 7.85 -2.64
C ILE A 156 -7.73 8.93 -3.38
N VAL A 157 -7.55 8.78 -4.70
CA VAL A 157 -6.82 9.77 -5.52
C VAL A 157 -7.40 11.17 -5.32
N ARG A 158 -8.73 11.31 -5.46
CA ARG A 158 -9.40 12.62 -5.25
C ARG A 158 -9.20 13.17 -3.84
N ALA A 159 -9.30 12.33 -2.81
CA ALA A 159 -9.14 12.78 -1.43
C ALA A 159 -7.71 13.25 -1.13
N VAL A 160 -6.70 12.50 -1.59
CA VAL A 160 -5.28 12.83 -1.43
C VAL A 160 -4.95 14.14 -2.15
N GLN A 161 -5.38 14.28 -3.40
CA GLN A 161 -5.14 15.51 -4.19
C GLN A 161 -5.87 16.71 -3.61
N LYS A 162 -7.17 16.59 -3.30
CA LYS A 162 -7.98 17.68 -2.73
C LYS A 162 -7.39 18.25 -1.45
N ASN A 163 -6.83 17.38 -0.61
CA ASN A 163 -6.26 17.77 0.68
C ASN A 163 -4.74 18.01 0.63
N ASN A 164 -4.13 17.92 -0.56
CA ASN A 164 -2.68 18.09 -0.76
C ASN A 164 -1.85 17.21 0.20
N ARG A 165 -2.21 15.92 0.29
CA ARG A 165 -1.49 14.96 1.15
C ARG A 165 -0.40 14.24 0.39
N ILE A 166 0.67 13.90 1.10
CA ILE A 166 1.70 13.01 0.59
C ILE A 166 1.17 11.58 0.70
N TRP A 167 1.26 10.85 -0.41
CA TRP A 167 0.97 9.43 -0.48
C TRP A 167 2.19 8.66 -0.96
N GLN A 168 2.46 7.53 -0.34
CA GLN A 168 3.35 6.51 -0.87
C GLN A 168 2.71 5.14 -0.76
N THR A 169 2.73 4.38 -1.85
CA THR A 169 2.25 3.00 -1.85
C THR A 169 3.35 2.04 -1.46
N GLY A 170 3.01 0.94 -0.75
CA GLY A 170 3.92 -0.14 -0.39
C GLY A 170 4.48 -0.97 -1.56
N SER A 171 4.62 -0.35 -2.75
CA SER A 171 5.27 -0.92 -3.93
C SER A 171 6.79 -0.80 -3.82
N TRP A 172 7.35 -1.35 -2.75
CA TRP A 172 8.75 -1.18 -2.35
C TRP A 172 9.78 -1.71 -3.35
N GLN A 173 9.36 -2.53 -4.33
CA GLN A 173 10.24 -3.01 -5.40
C GLN A 173 10.88 -1.88 -6.21
N ARG A 174 10.25 -0.69 -6.31
CA ARG A 174 10.85 0.48 -6.95
C ARG A 174 12.10 1.00 -6.22
N SER A 175 12.29 0.62 -4.96
CA SER A 175 13.48 0.96 -4.15
C SER A 175 14.49 -0.19 -4.07
N VAL A 176 14.43 -1.16 -4.99
CA VAL A 176 15.37 -2.29 -5.08
C VAL A 176 16.20 -2.18 -6.36
N ASP A 177 17.50 -2.30 -6.22
CA ASP A 177 18.48 -1.99 -7.27
C ASP A 177 18.27 -2.72 -8.60
N ASN A 178 17.93 -4.01 -8.58
CA ASN A 178 17.76 -4.79 -9.80
C ASN A 178 16.52 -4.37 -10.60
N PHE A 179 15.41 -4.03 -9.92
CA PHE A 179 14.21 -3.50 -10.57
C PHE A 179 14.46 -2.11 -11.15
N TRP A 180 15.10 -1.23 -10.36
CA TRP A 180 15.47 0.09 -10.82
C TRP A 180 16.37 0.01 -12.05
N TYR A 181 17.38 -0.85 -12.03
CA TYR A 181 18.31 -1.05 -13.14
C TYR A 181 17.61 -1.60 -14.40
N ALA A 182 16.73 -2.59 -14.25
CA ALA A 182 15.95 -3.12 -15.37
C ALA A 182 15.08 -2.03 -16.02
N CYS A 183 14.39 -1.24 -15.20
CA CYS A 183 13.58 -0.13 -15.68
C CYS A 183 14.42 0.97 -16.35
N GLU A 184 15.62 1.28 -15.85
CA GLU A 184 16.56 2.20 -16.50
C GLU A 184 16.95 1.73 -17.91
N ILE A 185 17.24 0.43 -18.11
CA ILE A 185 17.53 -0.13 -19.42
C ILE A 185 16.36 0.07 -20.39
N VAL A 186 15.15 -0.28 -19.95
CA VAL A 186 13.94 -0.17 -20.79
C VAL A 186 13.63 1.28 -21.12
N ARG A 187 13.63 2.16 -20.11
CA ARG A 187 13.33 3.59 -20.27
C ARG A 187 14.32 4.34 -21.18
N ASN A 188 15.55 3.88 -21.24
CA ASN A 188 16.58 4.46 -22.11
C ASN A 188 16.65 3.82 -23.51
N GLY A 189 15.68 2.93 -23.84
CA GLY A 189 15.54 2.34 -25.19
C GLY A 189 16.62 1.34 -25.56
N LEU A 190 17.31 0.73 -24.57
CA LEU A 190 18.46 -0.15 -24.81
C LEU A 190 18.08 -1.57 -25.27
N ILE A 191 16.78 -1.83 -25.38
CA ILE A 191 16.20 -3.05 -26.00
C ILE A 191 15.33 -2.70 -27.22
N GLY A 192 15.46 -1.46 -27.74
CA GLY A 192 14.60 -0.95 -28.79
C GLY A 192 13.17 -0.65 -28.32
N ASN A 193 12.22 -0.58 -29.26
CA ASN A 193 10.81 -0.32 -28.94
C ASN A 193 10.18 -1.60 -28.38
N VAL A 194 9.65 -1.51 -27.15
CA VAL A 194 8.95 -2.63 -26.51
C VAL A 194 7.61 -2.86 -27.20
N THR A 195 7.36 -4.09 -27.62
CA THR A 195 6.11 -4.53 -28.25
C THR A 195 5.30 -5.43 -27.35
N HIS A 196 5.96 -6.16 -26.44
CA HIS A 196 5.32 -7.09 -25.54
C HIS A 196 5.92 -7.03 -24.14
N VAL A 197 5.07 -7.20 -23.12
CA VAL A 197 5.48 -7.34 -21.72
C VAL A 197 4.81 -8.57 -21.10
N GLU A 198 5.60 -9.40 -20.44
CA GLU A 198 5.11 -10.52 -19.63
C GLU A 198 5.21 -10.14 -18.16
N VAL A 199 4.06 -10.19 -17.45
CA VAL A 199 3.93 -9.98 -16.01
C VAL A 199 3.55 -11.30 -15.36
N GLY A 200 4.53 -12.01 -14.84
CA GLY A 200 4.34 -13.25 -14.11
C GLY A 200 4.09 -12.97 -12.63
N LEU A 201 2.94 -13.39 -12.10
CA LEU A 201 2.58 -13.29 -10.69
C LEU A 201 2.72 -14.67 -10.04
N PRO A 202 2.92 -14.78 -8.70
CA PRO A 202 2.90 -16.10 -8.05
C PRO A 202 1.62 -16.86 -8.37
N GLY A 203 1.69 -18.17 -8.38
CA GLY A 203 0.51 -19.02 -8.54
C GLY A 203 -0.53 -18.74 -7.46
N GLY A 204 -1.81 -18.84 -7.84
CA GLY A 204 -2.92 -18.68 -6.91
C GLY A 204 -2.97 -19.77 -5.85
N GLN A 205 -3.81 -19.58 -4.84
CA GLN A 205 -4.10 -20.62 -3.86
C GLN A 205 -4.86 -21.75 -4.54
N HIS A 206 -4.37 -22.95 -4.39
CA HIS A 206 -4.88 -24.13 -5.08
C HIS A 206 -5.58 -25.10 -4.13
N SER A 207 -6.20 -26.10 -4.72
CA SER A 207 -7.07 -27.09 -4.08
C SER A 207 -6.48 -27.90 -2.90
N GLY A 208 -5.17 -27.85 -2.70
CA GLY A 208 -4.52 -28.52 -1.57
C GLY A 208 -4.59 -27.78 -0.24
N HIS A 209 -5.06 -26.52 -0.22
CA HIS A 209 -5.16 -25.77 1.04
C HIS A 209 -6.46 -26.11 1.78
N PRO A 210 -6.45 -26.27 3.13
CA PRO A 210 -7.63 -26.65 3.91
C PRO A 210 -8.87 -25.75 3.76
N GLY A 211 -8.67 -24.45 3.41
CA GLY A 211 -9.78 -23.52 3.18
C GLY A 211 -10.29 -23.49 1.75
N PHE A 212 -9.57 -24.12 0.81
CA PHE A 212 -9.93 -24.14 -0.59
C PHE A 212 -11.03 -25.17 -0.86
N GLY A 213 -12.05 -24.82 -1.58
CA GLY A 213 -13.13 -25.73 -1.94
C GLY A 213 -14.04 -26.16 -0.80
N GLY A 214 -13.75 -25.78 0.44
CA GLY A 214 -14.68 -25.93 1.54
C GLY A 214 -15.90 -25.03 1.34
N LEU A 215 -17.08 -25.54 1.64
CA LEU A 215 -18.30 -24.73 1.74
C LEU A 215 -18.48 -24.26 3.18
N PRO A 216 -19.07 -23.09 3.42
CA PRO A 216 -19.49 -22.69 4.75
C PRO A 216 -20.52 -23.70 5.27
N ASP A 217 -20.17 -24.48 6.28
CA ASP A 217 -21.04 -25.46 6.93
C ASP A 217 -20.93 -25.32 8.46
N GLU A 218 -21.72 -26.11 9.19
CA GLU A 218 -21.76 -26.09 10.65
C GLU A 218 -20.43 -26.51 11.31
N ASN A 219 -19.54 -27.21 10.59
CA ASN A 219 -18.26 -27.66 11.12
C ASN A 219 -17.18 -26.60 11.03
N ASN A 220 -17.26 -25.68 10.06
CA ASN A 220 -16.26 -24.64 9.85
C ASN A 220 -16.77 -23.23 10.17
N CYS A 221 -18.10 -23.00 10.20
CA CYS A 221 -18.72 -21.77 10.69
C CYS A 221 -18.78 -21.79 12.22
N THR A 222 -17.90 -21.06 12.87
CA THR A 222 -17.81 -20.96 14.33
C THR A 222 -18.03 -19.53 14.81
N PRO A 223 -18.32 -19.30 16.10
CA PRO A 223 -18.24 -17.95 16.63
C PRO A 223 -16.83 -17.37 16.43
N PRO A 224 -16.70 -16.08 16.12
CA PRO A 224 -15.39 -15.46 16.03
C PRO A 224 -14.67 -15.50 17.39
N PRO A 225 -13.32 -15.53 17.39
CA PRO A 225 -12.55 -15.45 18.63
C PRO A 225 -12.91 -14.18 19.42
N ALA A 226 -12.99 -14.27 20.74
CA ALA A 226 -13.34 -13.14 21.60
C ALA A 226 -12.36 -11.94 21.50
N ALA A 227 -11.17 -12.16 20.98
CA ALA A 227 -10.18 -11.12 20.72
C ALA A 227 -10.47 -10.32 19.44
N LEU A 228 -11.21 -10.88 18.49
CA LEU A 228 -11.48 -10.25 17.19
C LEU A 228 -12.89 -9.63 17.18
N ASP A 229 -13.00 -8.34 16.97
CA ASP A 229 -14.25 -7.70 16.58
C ASP A 229 -14.52 -8.00 15.10
N TYR A 230 -15.17 -9.14 14.86
CA TYR A 230 -15.41 -9.63 13.51
C TYR A 230 -16.37 -8.73 12.72
N GLU A 231 -17.35 -8.14 13.37
CA GLU A 231 -18.30 -7.26 12.70
C GLU A 231 -17.61 -5.99 12.18
N PHE A 232 -16.75 -5.40 13.00
CA PHE A 232 -15.93 -4.27 12.58
C PHE A 232 -14.86 -4.71 11.57
N TRP A 233 -14.26 -5.89 11.74
CA TRP A 233 -13.30 -6.42 10.77
C TRP A 233 -13.90 -6.55 9.37
N VAL A 234 -15.14 -7.08 9.24
CA VAL A 234 -15.87 -7.18 7.97
C VAL A 234 -16.24 -5.79 7.44
N GLY A 235 -16.63 -4.87 8.30
CA GLY A 235 -16.84 -3.47 7.98
C GLY A 235 -17.78 -3.22 6.80
N PRO A 236 -17.29 -2.58 5.72
CA PRO A 236 -18.09 -2.21 4.56
C PRO A 236 -18.50 -3.40 3.68
N SER A 237 -17.90 -4.55 3.86
CA SER A 237 -18.19 -5.76 3.08
C SER A 237 -19.46 -6.46 3.60
N GLU A 238 -19.98 -7.39 2.82
CA GLU A 238 -21.11 -8.20 3.24
C GLU A 238 -20.77 -9.00 4.50
N LEU A 239 -21.63 -8.93 5.52
CA LEU A 239 -21.46 -9.70 6.74
C LEU A 239 -21.86 -11.16 6.50
N VAL A 240 -20.87 -12.01 6.43
CA VAL A 240 -21.01 -13.45 6.27
C VAL A 240 -20.59 -14.18 7.57
N PRO A 241 -21.03 -15.42 7.81
CA PRO A 241 -20.59 -16.19 8.96
C PRO A 241 -19.07 -16.27 9.06
N TYR A 242 -18.56 -16.18 10.30
CA TYR A 242 -17.14 -16.32 10.55
C TYR A 242 -16.64 -17.72 10.20
N VAL A 243 -15.58 -17.77 9.43
CA VAL A 243 -14.76 -18.97 9.21
C VAL A 243 -13.30 -18.53 9.35
N LYS A 244 -12.49 -19.32 10.05
CA LYS A 244 -11.07 -18.97 10.31
C LYS A 244 -10.29 -18.59 9.04
N CYS A 245 -10.54 -19.27 7.92
CA CYS A 245 -9.87 -19.04 6.65
C CYS A 245 -10.48 -17.86 5.83
N ARG A 246 -11.31 -17.00 6.43
CA ARG A 246 -11.78 -15.74 5.82
C ARG A 246 -11.05 -14.51 6.32
N VAL A 247 -10.32 -14.63 7.44
CA VAL A 247 -9.70 -13.49 8.13
C VAL A 247 -8.18 -13.58 8.11
N HIS A 248 -7.53 -12.55 8.65
CA HIS A 248 -6.07 -12.43 8.70
C HIS A 248 -5.43 -12.64 7.31
N GLY A 249 -4.40 -13.43 7.12
CA GLY A 249 -3.75 -13.61 5.81
C GLY A 249 -4.67 -14.10 4.69
N ASP A 250 -5.66 -14.90 5.03
CA ASP A 250 -6.53 -15.62 4.08
C ASP A 250 -7.66 -14.76 3.47
N TRP A 251 -7.91 -13.56 3.99
CA TRP A 251 -8.91 -12.63 3.45
C TRP A 251 -8.70 -12.34 1.95
N ARG A 252 -7.49 -12.48 1.46
CA ARG A 252 -7.08 -12.26 0.07
C ARG A 252 -7.83 -13.13 -0.93
N TRP A 253 -8.22 -14.35 -0.50
CA TRP A 253 -8.80 -15.37 -1.37
C TRP A 253 -10.32 -15.31 -1.47
N ASN A 254 -10.92 -14.27 -0.93
CA ASN A 254 -12.35 -14.04 -0.97
C ASN A 254 -12.68 -12.70 -1.61
N TYR A 255 -13.50 -12.72 -2.69
CA TYR A 255 -13.89 -11.49 -3.40
C TYR A 255 -14.68 -10.50 -2.55
N ASN A 256 -15.22 -10.93 -1.41
CA ASN A 256 -15.84 -9.99 -0.47
C ASN A 256 -14.83 -9.03 0.18
N THR A 257 -13.58 -9.46 0.34
CA THR A 257 -12.55 -8.74 1.10
C THR A 257 -11.27 -8.46 0.33
N GLY A 258 -10.94 -9.28 -0.69
CA GLY A 258 -9.74 -9.14 -1.51
C GLY A 258 -9.99 -9.47 -2.98
N GLY A 259 -8.96 -9.46 -3.79
CA GLY A 259 -9.01 -9.74 -5.23
C GLY A 259 -8.14 -10.94 -5.68
N GLY A 260 -7.83 -11.84 -4.73
CA GLY A 260 -7.00 -13.00 -4.99
C GLY A 260 -5.54 -12.67 -5.28
N GLN A 261 -4.81 -13.65 -5.77
CA GLN A 261 -3.40 -13.51 -6.09
C GLN A 261 -3.14 -12.43 -7.14
N LEU A 262 -4.06 -12.23 -8.08
CA LEU A 262 -3.96 -11.17 -9.07
C LEU A 262 -3.80 -9.81 -8.38
N MET A 263 -4.72 -9.45 -7.49
CA MET A 263 -4.69 -8.14 -6.85
C MET A 263 -3.63 -8.03 -5.74
N ASP A 264 -3.33 -9.12 -5.04
CA ASP A 264 -2.27 -9.11 -4.03
C ASP A 264 -0.88 -8.80 -4.65
N TRP A 265 -0.66 -9.18 -5.92
CA TRP A 265 0.62 -8.99 -6.59
C TRP A 265 0.63 -7.96 -7.73
N ILE A 266 -0.52 -7.45 -8.15
CA ILE A 266 -0.59 -6.47 -9.25
C ILE A 266 0.24 -5.22 -8.95
N GLY A 267 0.17 -4.71 -7.73
CA GLY A 267 0.92 -3.54 -7.27
C GLY A 267 2.42 -3.77 -7.08
N HIS A 268 2.90 -4.98 -7.36
CA HIS A 268 4.32 -5.31 -7.38
C HIS A 268 4.86 -5.39 -8.82
N HIS A 269 4.47 -6.41 -9.59
CA HIS A 269 5.09 -6.66 -10.88
C HIS A 269 4.47 -5.81 -12.01
N CYS A 270 3.16 -5.55 -11.98
CA CYS A 270 2.56 -4.66 -12.97
C CYS A 270 3.01 -3.20 -12.75
N ASP A 271 3.21 -2.80 -11.51
CA ASP A 271 3.79 -1.51 -11.16
C ASP A 271 5.20 -1.34 -11.76
N ILE A 272 6.05 -2.37 -11.65
CA ILE A 272 7.39 -2.38 -12.27
C ILE A 272 7.29 -2.37 -13.80
N ALA A 273 6.34 -3.13 -14.37
CA ALA A 273 6.11 -3.14 -15.82
C ALA A 273 5.75 -1.75 -16.35
N HIS A 274 4.84 -1.04 -15.66
CA HIS A 274 4.48 0.33 -15.97
C HIS A 274 5.66 1.29 -15.82
N TRP A 275 6.43 1.17 -14.75
CA TRP A 275 7.60 2.03 -14.50
C TRP A 275 8.64 1.92 -15.62
N GLY A 276 8.94 0.68 -16.07
CA GLY A 276 9.84 0.44 -17.20
C GLY A 276 9.36 1.03 -18.52
N LEU A 277 8.04 1.06 -18.78
CA LEU A 277 7.44 1.66 -19.97
C LEU A 277 7.22 3.18 -19.86
N GLY A 278 7.20 3.74 -18.64
CA GLY A 278 6.80 5.11 -18.40
C GLY A 278 5.29 5.32 -18.38
N PHE A 279 4.54 4.30 -17.99
CA PHE A 279 3.08 4.28 -17.97
C PHE A 279 2.48 4.63 -16.59
N ASP A 280 3.23 5.32 -15.74
CA ASP A 280 2.79 5.70 -14.39
C ASP A 280 1.50 6.51 -14.36
N ASN A 281 1.14 7.20 -15.46
CA ASN A 281 -0.02 8.07 -15.57
C ASN A 281 -0.99 7.63 -16.67
N THR A 282 -0.99 6.35 -17.03
CA THR A 282 -1.87 5.82 -18.07
C THR A 282 -2.28 4.38 -17.76
N GLY A 283 -3.26 3.87 -18.49
CA GLY A 283 -3.78 2.51 -18.36
C GLY A 283 -3.94 1.82 -19.70
N PRO A 284 -4.34 0.54 -19.70
CA PRO A 284 -4.65 -0.19 -20.92
C PRO A 284 -5.91 0.39 -21.58
N SER A 285 -5.95 0.35 -22.91
CA SER A 285 -7.14 0.72 -23.70
C SER A 285 -8.11 -0.45 -23.85
N GLU A 286 -7.61 -1.67 -23.77
CA GLU A 286 -8.40 -2.91 -23.85
C GLU A 286 -7.84 -3.95 -22.86
N VAL A 287 -8.74 -4.69 -22.21
CA VAL A 287 -8.40 -5.83 -21.35
C VAL A 287 -9.33 -7.00 -21.65
N GLU A 288 -8.73 -8.18 -21.77
CA GLU A 288 -9.44 -9.43 -22.04
C GLU A 288 -8.83 -10.56 -21.22
N VAL A 289 -9.68 -11.37 -20.59
CA VAL A 289 -9.25 -12.61 -19.96
C VAL A 289 -9.24 -13.72 -21.00
N GLU A 290 -8.04 -14.21 -21.33
CA GLU A 290 -7.85 -15.30 -22.29
C GLU A 290 -8.19 -16.65 -21.65
N HIS A 291 -7.95 -16.80 -20.35
CA HIS A 291 -8.25 -18.00 -19.59
C HIS A 291 -8.48 -17.69 -18.12
N VAL A 292 -9.46 -18.34 -17.51
CA VAL A 292 -9.72 -18.30 -16.07
C VAL A 292 -10.32 -19.60 -15.57
N GLU A 293 -9.84 -20.08 -14.44
CA GLU A 293 -10.42 -21.19 -13.69
C GLU A 293 -10.92 -20.64 -12.34
N PHE A 294 -12.20 -20.85 -12.05
CA PHE A 294 -12.80 -20.51 -10.76
C PHE A 294 -12.90 -21.73 -9.86
N PRO A 295 -12.83 -21.56 -8.53
CA PRO A 295 -13.19 -22.61 -7.59
C PRO A 295 -14.65 -23.04 -7.75
N PRO A 296 -15.05 -24.15 -7.11
CA PRO A 296 -16.45 -24.54 -7.05
C PRO A 296 -17.36 -23.41 -6.55
N PRO A 297 -18.61 -23.32 -7.04
CA PRO A 297 -19.57 -22.33 -6.55
C PRO A 297 -19.69 -22.39 -5.02
N HIS A 298 -19.78 -21.21 -4.39
CA HIS A 298 -19.89 -21.05 -2.92
C HIS A 298 -18.66 -21.48 -2.11
N ALA A 299 -17.52 -21.81 -2.74
CA ALA A 299 -16.28 -22.04 -2.02
C ALA A 299 -15.95 -20.86 -1.11
N ILE A 300 -15.39 -21.13 0.06
CA ILE A 300 -14.96 -20.09 1.01
C ILE A 300 -13.89 -19.20 0.35
N TRP A 301 -12.92 -19.81 -0.30
CA TRP A 301 -11.99 -19.12 -1.18
C TRP A 301 -12.52 -19.18 -2.62
N ASN A 302 -12.99 -18.05 -3.12
CA ASN A 302 -13.69 -17.95 -4.39
C ASN A 302 -12.95 -17.13 -5.46
N THR A 303 -11.73 -16.66 -5.17
CA THR A 303 -10.91 -15.99 -6.18
C THR A 303 -10.30 -16.97 -7.15
N ALA A 304 -10.09 -16.55 -8.40
CA ALA A 304 -9.53 -17.41 -9.45
C ALA A 304 -8.08 -17.81 -9.12
N PRO A 305 -7.78 -19.11 -8.95
CA PRO A 305 -6.42 -19.58 -8.71
C PRO A 305 -5.55 -19.59 -9.97
N LYS A 306 -6.17 -19.66 -11.16
CA LYS A 306 -5.47 -19.71 -12.44
C LYS A 306 -6.13 -18.76 -13.44
N TYR A 307 -5.31 -17.92 -14.07
CA TYR A 307 -5.78 -16.92 -15.00
C TYR A 307 -4.65 -16.50 -15.97
N LYS A 308 -5.07 -16.06 -17.14
CA LYS A 308 -4.22 -15.38 -18.14
C LYS A 308 -5.00 -14.22 -18.72
N VAL A 309 -4.40 -13.05 -18.69
CA VAL A 309 -5.00 -11.76 -19.04
C VAL A 309 -4.16 -11.12 -20.14
N SER A 310 -4.83 -10.56 -21.13
CA SER A 310 -4.27 -9.75 -22.19
C SER A 310 -4.70 -8.30 -21.98
N ALA A 311 -3.75 -7.37 -21.89
CA ALA A 311 -4.00 -5.94 -21.78
C ALA A 311 -3.27 -5.20 -22.91
N LYS A 312 -4.00 -4.36 -23.66
CA LYS A 312 -3.44 -3.64 -24.80
C LYS A 312 -3.38 -2.14 -24.50
N TYR A 313 -2.19 -1.58 -24.71
CA TYR A 313 -1.91 -0.15 -24.59
C TYR A 313 -1.72 0.44 -25.97
N LEU A 314 -2.65 1.29 -26.38
CA LEU A 314 -2.59 1.93 -27.72
C LEU A 314 -1.59 3.07 -27.72
N SER A 315 -0.74 3.10 -28.74
CA SER A 315 0.25 4.18 -28.97
C SER A 315 -0.38 5.56 -29.07
N SER A 316 -1.58 5.65 -29.65
CA SER A 316 -2.37 6.88 -29.73
C SER A 316 -2.82 7.44 -28.40
N VAL A 317 -2.82 6.62 -27.33
CA VAL A 317 -3.21 6.98 -25.96
C VAL A 317 -1.99 7.22 -25.10
N THR A 318 -1.02 6.29 -25.16
CA THR A 318 0.17 6.32 -24.28
C THR A 318 1.25 7.26 -24.78
N GLY A 319 1.24 7.64 -26.08
CA GLY A 319 2.34 8.35 -26.73
C GLY A 319 3.60 7.49 -26.94
N TYR A 320 3.54 6.18 -26.68
CA TYR A 320 4.63 5.25 -26.94
C TYR A 320 4.79 5.03 -28.45
N PRO A 321 5.99 4.72 -28.97
CA PRO A 321 6.22 4.60 -30.42
C PRO A 321 5.33 3.59 -31.16
N ASN A 322 4.85 2.57 -30.47
CA ASN A 322 3.95 1.52 -31.00
C ASN A 322 2.98 1.04 -29.91
N ASP A 323 1.97 0.29 -30.32
CA ASP A 323 1.10 -0.41 -29.37
C ASP A 323 1.92 -1.42 -28.56
N VAL A 324 1.60 -1.54 -27.26
CA VAL A 324 2.22 -2.51 -26.36
C VAL A 324 1.18 -3.52 -25.91
N GLN A 325 1.50 -4.79 -26.05
CA GLN A 325 0.71 -5.89 -25.52
C GLN A 325 1.31 -6.34 -24.19
N MET A 326 0.49 -6.44 -23.14
CA MET A 326 0.90 -6.96 -21.83
C MET A 326 0.12 -8.24 -21.52
N THR A 327 0.85 -9.30 -21.20
CA THR A 327 0.29 -10.55 -20.69
C THR A 327 0.49 -10.60 -19.18
N ILE A 328 -0.57 -10.78 -18.41
CA ILE A 328 -0.54 -10.94 -16.95
C ILE A 328 -1.03 -12.35 -16.63
N ALA A 329 -0.22 -13.15 -15.94
CA ALA A 329 -0.59 -14.51 -15.63
C ALA A 329 -0.06 -14.97 -14.26
N GLY A 330 -0.81 -15.86 -13.60
CA GLY A 330 -0.30 -16.64 -12.48
C GLY A 330 0.75 -17.63 -12.96
N THR A 331 1.86 -17.75 -12.22
CA THR A 331 2.95 -18.68 -12.53
C THR A 331 2.94 -19.87 -11.57
N GLY A 332 3.43 -21.00 -12.01
CA GLY A 332 3.52 -22.21 -11.21
C GLY A 332 3.42 -23.47 -12.08
N PRO A 333 3.72 -24.66 -11.55
CA PRO A 333 3.77 -25.90 -12.32
C PRO A 333 2.46 -26.24 -13.03
N GLU A 334 1.33 -25.80 -12.48
CA GLU A 334 -0.01 -26.08 -13.02
C GLU A 334 -0.61 -24.89 -13.78
N SER A 335 0.15 -23.77 -13.95
CA SER A 335 -0.35 -22.56 -14.59
C SER A 335 0.19 -22.40 -16.02
N TYR A 336 1.12 -21.49 -16.21
CA TYR A 336 1.68 -21.14 -17.53
C TYR A 336 3.21 -21.24 -17.46
N PRO A 337 3.79 -22.42 -17.80
CA PRO A 337 5.21 -22.68 -17.61
C PRO A 337 6.13 -21.75 -18.42
N ASP A 338 5.61 -21.17 -19.50
CA ASP A 338 6.37 -20.25 -20.36
C ASP A 338 6.46 -18.83 -19.81
N ILE A 339 5.64 -18.47 -18.81
CA ILE A 339 5.65 -17.16 -18.17
C ILE A 339 6.37 -17.25 -16.83
N LYS A 340 7.55 -16.64 -16.77
CA LYS A 340 8.38 -16.61 -15.57
C LYS A 340 7.86 -15.54 -14.59
N MET A 341 7.88 -15.84 -13.29
CA MET A 341 7.56 -14.84 -12.26
C MET A 341 8.46 -13.61 -12.42
N GLY A 342 7.88 -12.42 -12.30
CA GLY A 342 8.60 -11.15 -12.51
C GLY A 342 8.04 -10.37 -13.69
N CYS A 343 8.84 -9.46 -14.20
CA CYS A 343 8.53 -8.65 -15.38
C CYS A 343 9.53 -8.92 -16.48
N LYS A 344 9.06 -9.11 -17.71
CA LYS A 344 9.91 -9.22 -18.90
C LYS A 344 9.41 -8.29 -19.99
N TRP A 345 10.24 -7.37 -20.41
CA TRP A 345 10.00 -6.50 -21.56
C TRP A 345 10.71 -7.07 -22.78
N ILE A 346 9.98 -7.19 -23.88
CA ILE A 346 10.45 -7.71 -25.17
C ILE A 346 10.36 -6.55 -26.18
N GLY A 347 11.51 -6.06 -26.57
CA GLY A 347 11.66 -4.98 -27.55
C GLY A 347 12.20 -5.47 -28.89
N SER A 348 12.29 -4.54 -29.85
CA SER A 348 12.76 -4.82 -31.21
C SER A 348 14.23 -5.23 -31.28
N GLU A 349 15.04 -4.94 -30.27
CA GLU A 349 16.50 -5.17 -30.24
C GLU A 349 16.93 -6.10 -29.08
N GLY A 350 15.99 -6.62 -28.29
CA GLY A 350 16.31 -7.53 -27.22
C GLY A 350 15.24 -7.58 -26.14
N TRP A 351 15.57 -8.20 -25.01
CA TRP A 351 14.68 -8.32 -23.87
C TRP A 351 15.41 -8.20 -22.55
N VAL A 352 14.68 -7.78 -21.52
CA VAL A 352 15.11 -7.75 -20.10
C VAL A 352 14.04 -8.39 -19.26
N TRP A 353 14.44 -9.23 -18.31
CA TRP A 353 13.60 -9.81 -17.28
C TRP A 353 14.16 -9.51 -15.88
N VAL A 354 13.25 -9.30 -14.90
CA VAL A 354 13.61 -9.03 -13.52
C VAL A 354 12.56 -9.57 -12.54
N ASP A 355 13.03 -10.11 -11.41
CA ASP A 355 12.24 -10.39 -10.22
C ASP A 355 13.01 -10.01 -8.94
N ARG A 356 12.49 -10.41 -7.76
CA ARG A 356 13.14 -10.12 -6.45
C ARG A 356 14.49 -10.79 -6.29
N GLY A 357 14.74 -11.91 -6.96
CA GLY A 357 15.94 -12.74 -6.82
C GLY A 357 16.87 -12.67 -8.02
N GLY A 358 16.46 -12.03 -9.13
CA GLY A 358 17.24 -12.13 -10.35
C GLY A 358 17.04 -11.02 -11.36
N PHE A 359 17.98 -10.99 -12.29
CA PHE A 359 18.00 -10.13 -13.48
C PHE A 359 18.56 -10.90 -14.65
N GLU A 360 17.91 -10.86 -15.79
CA GLU A 360 18.36 -11.47 -17.03
C GLU A 360 18.17 -10.50 -18.21
N SER A 361 19.03 -10.62 -19.20
CA SER A 361 18.98 -9.84 -20.42
C SER A 361 19.47 -10.65 -21.62
N SER A 362 18.89 -10.39 -22.78
CA SER A 362 19.40 -10.92 -24.06
C SER A 362 20.79 -10.37 -24.40
N ASP A 363 21.10 -9.17 -23.96
CA ASP A 363 22.40 -8.53 -24.16
C ASP A 363 23.33 -8.81 -22.98
N PRO A 364 24.45 -9.53 -23.17
CA PRO A 364 25.37 -9.85 -22.10
C PRO A 364 26.05 -8.64 -21.47
N ARG A 365 26.05 -7.47 -22.13
CA ARG A 365 26.64 -6.24 -21.58
C ARG A 365 25.95 -5.81 -20.28
N TRP A 366 24.66 -6.12 -20.10
CA TRP A 366 23.87 -5.70 -18.95
C TRP A 366 23.91 -6.68 -17.77
N LYS A 367 24.40 -7.91 -17.97
CA LYS A 367 24.27 -9.00 -16.97
C LYS A 367 24.99 -8.74 -15.63
N ASN A 368 26.10 -8.03 -15.65
CA ASN A 368 26.95 -7.84 -14.47
C ASN A 368 27.06 -6.37 -14.04
N GLN A 369 26.19 -5.52 -14.51
CA GLN A 369 26.17 -4.11 -14.15
C GLN A 369 25.03 -3.83 -13.16
N LYS A 370 25.24 -2.86 -12.29
CA LYS A 370 24.20 -2.38 -11.36
C LYS A 370 23.66 -1.00 -11.75
N ARG A 371 24.34 -0.32 -12.65
CA ARG A 371 23.98 1.02 -13.15
C ARG A 371 24.42 1.16 -14.61
N LEU A 372 23.64 1.90 -15.38
CA LEU A 372 24.01 2.27 -16.73
C LEU A 372 25.16 3.31 -16.72
N PRO A 373 26.06 3.29 -17.71
CA PRO A 373 26.96 4.39 -18.01
C PRO A 373 26.17 5.70 -18.19
N GLU A 374 26.69 6.82 -17.67
CA GLU A 374 25.97 8.09 -17.66
C GLU A 374 25.58 8.58 -19.05
N GLU A 375 26.39 8.30 -20.06
CA GLU A 375 26.13 8.64 -21.46
C GLU A 375 24.90 7.92 -22.06
N LEU A 376 24.48 6.79 -21.47
CA LEU A 376 23.29 6.02 -21.88
C LEU A 376 22.03 6.41 -21.12
N ARG A 377 22.17 7.18 -20.03
CA ARG A 377 21.08 7.60 -19.14
C ARG A 377 20.42 8.88 -19.62
N LYS A 378 19.72 8.85 -20.75
CA LYS A 378 18.95 10.01 -21.27
C LYS A 378 17.74 10.31 -20.38
N VAL A 379 17.09 9.26 -19.87
CA VAL A 379 16.01 9.33 -18.88
C VAL A 379 16.56 8.84 -17.56
N LYS A 380 16.51 9.71 -16.53
CA LYS A 380 16.92 9.39 -15.16
C LYS A 380 15.67 9.06 -14.36
N LEU A 381 15.55 7.81 -13.92
CA LEU A 381 14.45 7.40 -13.05
C LEU A 381 14.60 7.98 -11.65
N TYR A 382 13.49 8.14 -10.96
CA TYR A 382 13.49 8.46 -9.54
C TYR A 382 14.33 7.40 -8.79
N GLU A 383 15.25 7.85 -7.94
CA GLU A 383 16.14 6.97 -7.18
C GLU A 383 15.75 7.00 -5.70
N SER A 384 15.44 5.84 -5.16
CA SER A 384 15.19 5.62 -3.74
C SER A 384 15.87 4.33 -3.31
N THR A 385 16.82 4.43 -2.39
CA THR A 385 17.54 3.27 -1.85
C THR A 385 16.88 2.71 -0.58
N ASN A 386 15.88 3.40 -0.05
CA ASN A 386 15.09 2.96 1.10
C ASN A 386 13.67 3.52 0.96
N HIS A 387 12.71 2.63 0.81
CA HIS A 387 11.34 2.97 0.50
C HIS A 387 10.64 3.75 1.62
N TRP A 388 10.82 3.35 2.87
CA TRP A 388 10.19 4.00 4.03
C TRP A 388 10.82 5.35 4.34
N ARG A 389 12.14 5.46 4.24
CA ARG A 389 12.85 6.75 4.36
C ARG A 389 12.40 7.74 3.27
N ASN A 390 12.15 7.27 2.04
CA ASN A 390 11.62 8.10 0.97
C ASN A 390 10.29 8.75 1.38
N PHE A 391 9.38 7.98 1.96
CA PHE A 391 8.12 8.51 2.49
C PHE A 391 8.34 9.64 3.50
N LEU A 392 9.12 9.38 4.54
CA LEU A 392 9.40 10.36 5.61
C LEU A 392 10.04 11.65 5.06
N GLN A 393 10.98 11.52 4.13
CA GLN A 393 11.60 12.66 3.46
C GLN A 393 10.59 13.46 2.61
N CYS A 394 9.67 12.78 1.94
CA CYS A 394 8.64 13.42 1.12
C CYS A 394 7.56 14.09 1.98
N VAL A 395 7.20 13.53 3.13
CA VAL A 395 6.33 14.18 4.12
C VAL A 395 6.93 15.54 4.52
N LYS A 396 8.22 15.57 4.85
CA LYS A 396 8.91 16.82 5.25
C LYS A 396 9.10 17.80 4.09
N SER A 397 9.51 17.33 2.93
CA SER A 397 9.85 18.18 1.79
C SER A 397 8.63 18.58 0.95
N ARG A 398 7.48 17.93 1.14
CA ARG A 398 6.26 18.05 0.32
C ARG A 398 6.48 17.72 -1.16
N LYS A 399 7.57 17.01 -1.50
CA LYS A 399 7.82 16.51 -2.85
C LYS A 399 7.11 15.18 -3.10
N PRO A 400 6.78 14.86 -4.37
CA PRO A 400 6.21 13.56 -4.71
C PRO A 400 7.12 12.39 -4.26
N THR A 401 6.50 11.32 -3.80
CA THR A 401 7.18 10.05 -3.47
C THR A 401 7.52 9.26 -4.73
N ILE A 402 8.26 8.16 -4.57
CA ILE A 402 8.56 7.24 -5.68
C ILE A 402 7.30 6.51 -6.20
N THR A 403 6.27 6.37 -5.37
CA THR A 403 4.99 5.70 -5.70
C THR A 403 3.80 6.52 -5.23
N PRO A 404 3.54 7.71 -5.85
CA PRO A 404 2.39 8.54 -5.50
C PRO A 404 1.07 7.83 -5.80
N VAL A 405 -0.02 8.40 -5.33
CA VAL A 405 -1.35 7.77 -5.37
C VAL A 405 -1.83 7.47 -6.81
N GLU A 406 -1.52 8.34 -7.75
CA GLU A 406 -1.86 8.18 -9.17
C GLU A 406 -1.13 6.98 -9.79
N THR A 407 0.15 6.82 -9.47
CA THR A 407 0.94 5.66 -9.90
C THR A 407 0.34 4.36 -9.38
N ALA A 408 -0.06 4.33 -8.10
CA ALA A 408 -0.72 3.17 -7.51
C ALA A 408 -2.04 2.82 -8.20
N HIS A 409 -2.83 3.84 -8.52
CA HIS A 409 -4.09 3.68 -9.25
C HIS A 409 -3.86 3.04 -10.63
N HIS A 410 -2.99 3.64 -11.44
CA HIS A 410 -2.75 3.17 -12.80
C HIS A 410 -2.08 1.79 -12.84
N SER A 411 -1.18 1.49 -11.92
CA SER A 411 -0.52 0.17 -11.88
C SER A 411 -1.45 -0.96 -11.43
N ALA A 412 -2.49 -0.67 -10.64
CA ALA A 412 -3.49 -1.65 -10.22
C ALA A 412 -4.68 -1.78 -11.20
N LEU A 413 -4.89 -0.77 -12.06
CA LEU A 413 -6.02 -0.72 -12.99
C LEU A 413 -6.12 -1.94 -13.92
N PRO A 414 -5.03 -2.47 -14.54
CA PRO A 414 -5.13 -3.68 -15.36
C PRO A 414 -5.69 -4.89 -14.61
N GLY A 415 -5.36 -5.03 -13.32
CA GLY A 415 -5.89 -6.09 -12.46
C GLY A 415 -7.39 -5.95 -12.19
N HIS A 416 -7.86 -4.74 -11.92
CA HIS A 416 -9.30 -4.49 -11.71
C HIS A 416 -10.10 -4.72 -13.00
N LEU A 417 -9.63 -4.24 -14.13
CA LEU A 417 -10.28 -4.50 -15.42
C LEU A 417 -10.27 -6.00 -15.74
N ALA A 418 -9.18 -6.70 -15.40
CA ALA A 418 -9.12 -8.15 -15.53
C ALA A 418 -10.17 -8.86 -14.68
N LEU A 419 -10.36 -8.47 -13.41
CA LEU A 419 -11.42 -9.02 -12.56
C LEU A 419 -12.81 -8.81 -13.17
N ILE A 420 -13.09 -7.61 -13.69
CA ILE A 420 -14.36 -7.32 -14.35
C ILE A 420 -14.52 -8.16 -15.62
N SER A 421 -13.48 -8.31 -16.43
CA SER A 421 -13.47 -9.20 -17.60
C SER A 421 -13.70 -10.66 -17.21
N MET A 422 -13.10 -11.15 -16.11
CA MET A 422 -13.34 -12.50 -15.59
C MET A 422 -14.82 -12.74 -15.24
N PHE A 423 -15.45 -11.79 -14.55
CA PHE A 423 -16.84 -11.94 -14.12
C PHE A 423 -17.85 -11.80 -15.28
N THR A 424 -17.53 -11.00 -16.28
CA THR A 424 -18.44 -10.76 -17.41
C THR A 424 -18.20 -11.73 -18.56
N GLY A 425 -17.02 -12.36 -18.63
CA GLY A 425 -16.58 -13.17 -19.77
C GLY A 425 -16.39 -12.36 -21.05
N ARG A 426 -16.21 -11.04 -20.93
CA ARG A 426 -16.15 -10.12 -22.07
C ARG A 426 -14.84 -9.35 -22.11
N LYS A 427 -14.38 -9.05 -23.33
CA LYS A 427 -13.33 -8.07 -23.58
C LYS A 427 -13.84 -6.68 -23.21
N LEU A 428 -13.08 -5.93 -22.44
CA LEU A 428 -13.40 -4.58 -22.02
C LEU A 428 -12.64 -3.56 -22.84
N ARG A 429 -13.30 -2.44 -23.17
CA ARG A 429 -12.70 -1.24 -23.72
C ARG A 429 -12.68 -0.17 -22.62
N TRP A 430 -11.55 0.47 -22.45
CA TRP A 430 -11.34 1.47 -21.39
C TRP A 430 -10.97 2.81 -22.00
N ASP A 431 -11.67 3.86 -21.63
CA ASP A 431 -11.23 5.23 -21.91
C ASP A 431 -10.32 5.72 -20.81
N VAL A 432 -9.02 5.80 -21.12
CA VAL A 432 -7.99 6.21 -20.17
C VAL A 432 -8.17 7.63 -19.66
N LYS A 433 -8.78 8.52 -20.47
CA LYS A 433 -8.96 9.94 -20.11
C LYS A 433 -10.13 10.16 -19.15
N SER A 434 -11.26 9.55 -19.44
CA SER A 434 -12.45 9.64 -18.58
C SER A 434 -12.47 8.61 -17.47
N GLU A 435 -11.58 7.63 -17.54
CA GLU A 435 -11.51 6.48 -16.62
C GLU A 435 -12.84 5.74 -16.51
N GLN A 436 -13.40 5.35 -17.67
CA GLN A 436 -14.66 4.64 -17.79
C GLN A 436 -14.55 3.42 -18.72
N ILE A 437 -15.30 2.38 -18.40
CA ILE A 437 -15.52 1.27 -19.32
C ILE A 437 -16.48 1.75 -20.44
N LEU A 438 -16.09 1.52 -21.69
CA LEU A 438 -16.86 1.93 -22.86
C LEU A 438 -17.80 0.81 -23.33
N ASP A 439 -18.99 1.19 -23.78
CA ASP A 439 -19.95 0.34 -24.49
C ASP A 439 -20.42 -0.92 -23.72
N ASP A 440 -20.23 -0.96 -22.39
CA ASP A 440 -20.63 -2.09 -21.53
C ASP A 440 -21.12 -1.58 -20.17
N PRO A 441 -22.40 -1.17 -20.05
CA PRO A 441 -22.93 -0.64 -18.80
C PRO A 441 -22.96 -1.67 -17.66
N ASP A 442 -23.14 -2.95 -17.95
CA ASP A 442 -23.12 -4.00 -16.92
C ASP A 442 -21.72 -4.16 -16.33
N ALA A 443 -20.69 -4.16 -17.18
CA ALA A 443 -19.30 -4.19 -16.72
C ALA A 443 -18.95 -2.90 -15.95
N ALA A 444 -19.45 -1.74 -16.37
CA ALA A 444 -19.22 -0.47 -15.69
C ALA A 444 -19.81 -0.44 -14.28
N MET A 445 -20.92 -1.13 -14.02
CA MET A 445 -21.46 -1.27 -12.65
C MET A 445 -20.48 -2.01 -11.70
N LEU A 446 -19.65 -2.90 -12.22
CA LEU A 446 -18.65 -3.63 -11.44
C LEU A 446 -17.42 -2.79 -11.07
N MET A 447 -17.30 -1.56 -11.57
CA MET A 447 -16.30 -0.60 -11.09
C MET A 447 -16.55 -0.16 -9.65
N THR A 448 -17.73 -0.43 -9.10
CA THR A 448 -18.14 -0.14 -7.73
C THR A 448 -18.54 -1.41 -7.00
N ARG A 449 -18.80 -1.29 -5.70
CA ARG A 449 -19.44 -2.34 -4.90
C ARG A 449 -20.40 -1.72 -3.89
N PRO A 450 -21.44 -2.44 -3.45
CA PRO A 450 -22.29 -1.99 -2.36
C PRO A 450 -21.50 -1.96 -1.04
N TYR A 451 -21.84 -1.01 -0.18
CA TYR A 451 -21.32 -0.95 1.18
C TYR A 451 -22.41 -1.34 2.18
N ARG A 452 -22.06 -2.20 3.13
CA ARG A 452 -22.92 -2.52 4.26
C ARG A 452 -23.07 -1.30 5.17
N ALA A 453 -24.31 -0.95 5.53
CA ALA A 453 -24.55 0.11 6.50
C ALA A 453 -23.88 -0.20 7.85
N PRO A 454 -23.38 0.80 8.60
CA PRO A 454 -23.47 2.24 8.31
C PRO A 454 -22.34 2.79 7.41
N TRP A 455 -21.51 1.93 6.86
CA TRP A 455 -20.33 2.31 6.10
C TRP A 455 -20.72 2.95 4.76
N ARG A 456 -20.02 3.99 4.38
CA ARG A 456 -20.16 4.66 3.09
C ARG A 456 -18.88 5.38 2.73
N LEU A 457 -18.53 5.37 1.47
CA LEU A 457 -17.48 6.20 0.93
C LEU A 457 -18.02 7.64 0.80
N ALA A 458 -17.29 8.61 1.36
CA ALA A 458 -17.68 10.01 1.39
C ALA A 458 -17.39 10.71 0.04
#